data_6d76d29e05297e35b309208ce69761dd
#
_entry.id   6d76d29e05297e35b309208ce69761dd
#
_cell.length_a   1.000
_cell.length_b   1.000
_cell.length_c   1.000
_cell.angle_alpha   90.00
_cell.angle_beta   90.00
_cell.angle_gamma   90.00
#
_symmetry.space_group_name_H-M   'P 1'
#
loop_
_entity.id
_entity.type
_entity.pdbx_description
1 polymer ?
#
loop_
_entity_poly.entity_id
_entity_poly.type
_entity_poly.pdbx_seq_one_letter_code
_entity_poly.pdbx_strand_id
1 'polypeptide(L)'
;ICYLIAKKMSRWLAFPLTKMYHFLSNIDPRDQFNEIQMEDSGIIEIDKLRDSLNSAIRSQKASTQAMLLLKEQELQAQMLALQAQMNPHFLYNSLNTIGAMAEEGMNSEVTKMCQDITSILRYISSDKESVSTVEEELEHCDLYLKCIKLRFKDSLSYEFDIDDELLDLPIPKLCVQMLIENSVKFVTRTQPPWHIRIEGYIDNERWLICVKDNGTGFDNSVSEHLRRQMDEILSCSLLPSLQLDGMGILNIFIRF
;
A
#
# COMPACT_ATOMS: atom_id res chain seq x y z
N ILE A 1 23.35 -51.08 51.25
CA ILE A 1 24.06 -49.83 51.05
C ILE A 1 24.11 -49.48 49.58
N CYS A 2 24.60 -50.32 48.68
CA CYS A 2 24.70 -50.05 47.21
C CYS A 2 23.35 -49.71 46.57
N TYR A 3 22.26 -50.36 46.92
CA TYR A 3 20.90 -50.09 46.39
C TYR A 3 20.40 -48.71 46.79
N LEU A 4 20.65 -48.28 48.02
CA LEU A 4 20.24 -46.96 48.54
C LEU A 4 21.04 -45.83 47.84
N ILE A 5 22.33 -46.05 47.57
CA ILE A 5 23.17 -45.12 46.86
C ILE A 5 22.74 -45.03 45.40
N ALA A 6 22.50 -46.12 44.69
CA ALA A 6 22.00 -46.16 43.34
C ALA A 6 20.64 -45.48 43.20
N LYS A 7 19.72 -45.70 44.11
CA LYS A 7 18.40 -45.04 44.15
C LYS A 7 18.50 -43.54 44.41
N LYS A 8 19.43 -43.09 45.25
CA LYS A 8 19.69 -41.69 45.53
C LYS A 8 20.35 -41.00 44.33
N MET A 9 21.32 -41.63 43.70
CA MET A 9 21.94 -41.12 42.46
C MET A 9 20.96 -41.07 41.29
N SER A 10 20.17 -42.11 41.08
CA SER A 10 19.13 -42.12 40.04
C SER A 10 18.10 -40.97 40.21
N ARG A 11 17.64 -40.72 41.42
CA ARG A 11 16.77 -39.60 41.69
C ARG A 11 17.46 -38.24 41.48
N TRP A 12 18.72 -38.14 41.86
CA TRP A 12 19.46 -36.88 41.80
C TRP A 12 19.81 -36.49 40.36
N LEU A 13 20.08 -37.46 39.46
CA LEU A 13 20.36 -37.24 38.04
C LEU A 13 19.06 -37.21 37.18
N ALA A 14 18.17 -38.18 37.39
CA ALA A 14 16.99 -38.35 36.54
C ALA A 14 15.92 -37.29 36.78
N PHE A 15 15.74 -36.84 38.01
CA PHE A 15 14.66 -35.89 38.36
C PHE A 15 14.80 -34.52 37.64
N PRO A 16 15.93 -33.82 37.64
CA PRO A 16 16.09 -32.60 36.91
C PRO A 16 15.88 -32.77 35.39
N LEU A 17 16.44 -33.82 34.81
CA LEU A 17 16.29 -34.09 33.37
C LEU A 17 14.83 -34.39 32.98
N THR A 18 14.12 -35.15 33.80
CA THR A 18 12.70 -35.44 33.58
C THR A 18 11.84 -34.17 33.67
N LYS A 19 12.16 -33.26 34.61
CA LYS A 19 11.49 -32.01 34.76
C LYS A 19 11.71 -31.10 33.53
N MET A 20 12.94 -31.03 33.02
CA MET A 20 13.25 -30.29 31.79
C MET A 20 12.58 -30.93 30.57
N TYR A 21 12.57 -32.25 30.47
CA TYR A 21 11.86 -32.97 29.38
C TYR A 21 10.35 -32.68 29.42
N HIS A 22 9.69 -32.75 30.55
CA HIS A 22 8.26 -32.44 30.69
C HIS A 22 7.98 -31.00 30.38
N PHE A 23 8.85 -30.08 30.76
CA PHE A 23 8.69 -28.67 30.39
C PHE A 23 8.75 -28.50 28.86
N LEU A 24 9.76 -29.07 28.19
CA LEU A 24 9.92 -28.97 26.76
C LEU A 24 8.83 -29.69 25.95
N SER A 25 8.35 -30.85 26.45
CA SER A 25 7.30 -31.62 25.76
C SER A 25 5.90 -31.02 25.90
N ASN A 26 5.69 -30.18 26.92
CA ASN A 26 4.40 -29.53 27.19
C ASN A 26 4.38 -28.03 26.83
N ILE A 27 5.37 -27.57 26.06
CA ILE A 27 5.33 -26.21 25.52
C ILE A 27 4.18 -26.13 24.52
N ASP A 28 3.08 -25.48 24.92
CA ASP A 28 2.04 -25.07 23.99
C ASP A 28 2.57 -23.88 23.17
N PRO A 29 2.56 -23.93 21.83
CA PRO A 29 2.96 -22.80 21.00
C PRO A 29 2.15 -21.52 21.25
N ARG A 30 1.01 -21.65 21.94
CA ARG A 30 0.12 -20.53 22.32
C ARG A 30 0.41 -19.98 23.71
N ASP A 31 1.06 -20.75 24.58
CA ASP A 31 1.48 -20.26 25.89
C ASP A 31 2.78 -19.44 25.75
N GLN A 32 2.81 -18.34 26.45
CA GLN A 32 4.02 -17.51 26.53
C GLN A 32 5.18 -18.39 26.98
N PHE A 33 6.23 -18.44 26.18
CA PHE A 33 7.47 -19.17 26.51
C PHE A 33 7.95 -18.78 27.91
N ASN A 34 7.60 -19.58 28.89
CA ASN A 34 8.08 -19.42 30.26
C ASN A 34 9.48 -20.02 30.37
N GLU A 35 10.32 -19.40 31.17
CA GLU A 35 11.66 -19.95 31.46
C GLU A 35 11.53 -21.20 32.35
N ILE A 36 12.49 -22.12 32.20
CA ILE A 36 12.57 -23.30 33.05
C ILE A 36 12.93 -22.86 34.46
N GLN A 37 11.92 -22.82 35.35
CA GLN A 37 12.11 -22.51 36.75
C GLN A 37 12.53 -23.79 37.50
N MET A 38 13.80 -23.89 37.81
CA MET A 38 14.36 -24.97 38.55
C MET A 38 15.49 -24.45 39.45
N GLU A 39 15.47 -24.89 40.71
CA GLU A 39 16.57 -24.61 41.64
C GLU A 39 17.85 -25.31 41.15
N ASP A 40 18.99 -24.84 41.61
CA ASP A 40 20.28 -25.42 41.24
C ASP A 40 20.31 -26.92 41.58
N SER A 41 20.61 -27.74 40.57
CA SER A 41 20.62 -29.17 40.69
C SER A 41 21.81 -29.73 41.48
N GLY A 42 22.81 -28.84 41.69
CA GLY A 42 24.13 -29.22 42.24
C GLY A 42 25.00 -29.99 41.24
N ILE A 43 24.59 -30.08 39.97
CA ILE A 43 25.35 -30.67 38.87
C ILE A 43 25.59 -29.58 37.84
N ILE A 44 26.85 -29.18 37.68
CA ILE A 44 27.25 -28.02 36.85
C ILE A 44 26.78 -28.18 35.40
N GLU A 45 26.79 -29.37 34.85
CA GLU A 45 26.38 -29.66 33.47
C GLU A 45 24.89 -29.49 33.25
N ILE A 46 24.07 -29.87 34.25
CA ILE A 46 22.61 -29.72 34.21
C ILE A 46 22.23 -28.24 34.34
N ASP A 47 22.89 -27.52 35.25
CA ASP A 47 22.63 -26.10 35.44
C ASP A 47 23.04 -25.28 34.20
N LYS A 48 24.19 -25.61 33.58
CA LYS A 48 24.59 -25.02 32.29
C LYS A 48 23.61 -25.34 31.17
N LEU A 49 23.05 -26.53 31.10
CA LEU A 49 22.07 -26.93 30.10
C LEU A 49 20.77 -26.13 30.31
N ARG A 50 20.27 -25.99 31.56
CA ARG A 50 19.14 -25.14 31.89
C ARG A 50 19.36 -23.71 31.43
N ASP A 51 20.50 -23.09 31.73
CA ASP A 51 20.83 -21.72 31.40
C ASP A 51 20.93 -21.50 29.88
N SER A 52 21.51 -22.49 29.16
CA SER A 52 21.56 -22.48 27.70
C SER A 52 20.17 -22.58 27.07
N LEU A 53 19.28 -23.43 27.60
CA LEU A 53 17.89 -23.53 27.14
C LEU A 53 17.11 -22.25 27.42
N ASN A 54 17.24 -21.70 28.63
CA ASN A 54 16.59 -20.41 28.95
C ASN A 54 17.08 -19.28 28.06
N SER A 55 18.36 -19.25 27.73
CA SER A 55 18.92 -18.28 26.78
C SER A 55 18.32 -18.46 25.38
N ALA A 56 18.20 -19.70 24.90
CA ALA A 56 17.56 -20.00 23.61
C ALA A 56 16.06 -19.59 23.61
N ILE A 57 15.33 -19.87 24.68
CA ILE A 57 13.93 -19.46 24.85
C ILE A 57 13.78 -17.93 24.80
N ARG A 58 14.66 -17.20 25.51
CA ARG A 58 14.67 -15.71 25.48
C ARG A 58 14.95 -15.18 24.08
N SER A 59 15.96 -15.75 23.40
CA SER A 59 16.30 -15.35 22.02
C SER A 59 15.15 -15.62 21.05
N GLN A 60 14.51 -16.78 21.15
CA GLN A 60 13.35 -17.13 20.33
C GLN A 60 12.17 -16.18 20.59
N LYS A 61 11.87 -15.85 21.85
CA LYS A 61 10.83 -14.90 22.23
C LYS A 61 11.10 -13.51 21.67
N ALA A 62 12.33 -13.02 21.80
CA ALA A 62 12.73 -11.72 21.27
C ALA A 62 12.60 -11.67 19.74
N SER A 63 13.02 -12.73 19.05
CA SER A 63 12.90 -12.86 17.59
C SER A 63 11.42 -12.86 17.14
N THR A 64 10.57 -13.61 17.83
CA THR A 64 9.13 -13.67 17.53
C THR A 64 8.45 -12.31 17.74
N GLN A 65 8.78 -11.62 18.84
CA GLN A 65 8.26 -10.27 19.11
C GLN A 65 8.72 -9.26 18.06
N ALA A 66 10.00 -9.30 17.67
CA ALA A 66 10.51 -8.44 16.61
C ALA A 66 9.81 -8.71 15.27
N MET A 67 9.56 -9.98 14.93
CA MET A 67 8.84 -10.35 13.70
C MET A 67 7.38 -9.87 13.71
N LEU A 68 6.68 -9.95 14.85
CA LEU A 68 5.33 -9.43 15.00
C LEU A 68 5.29 -7.93 14.83
N LEU A 69 6.23 -7.20 15.43
CA LEU A 69 6.33 -5.74 15.28
C LEU A 69 6.59 -5.33 13.84
N LEU A 70 7.51 -6.02 13.15
CA LEU A 70 7.76 -5.76 11.73
C LEU A 70 6.52 -6.03 10.88
N LYS A 71 5.78 -7.10 11.17
CA LYS A 71 4.54 -7.42 10.46
C LYS A 71 3.45 -6.36 10.69
N GLU A 72 3.33 -5.85 11.91
CA GLU A 72 2.43 -4.75 12.23
C GLU A 72 2.79 -3.47 11.45
N GLN A 73 4.09 -3.13 11.41
CA GLN A 73 4.57 -1.98 10.63
C GLN A 73 4.33 -2.15 9.12
N GLU A 74 4.54 -3.34 8.60
CA GLU A 74 4.22 -3.67 7.20
C GLU A 74 2.74 -3.47 6.89
N LEU A 75 1.84 -4.00 7.74
CA LEU A 75 0.40 -3.82 7.60
C LEU A 75 -0.02 -2.35 7.70
N GLN A 76 0.55 -1.59 8.62
CA GLN A 76 0.30 -0.15 8.72
C GLN A 76 0.76 0.60 7.47
N ALA A 77 1.94 0.27 6.94
CA ALA A 77 2.43 0.86 5.69
C ALA A 77 1.53 0.51 4.50
N GLN A 78 1.06 -0.73 4.40
CA GLN A 78 0.10 -1.16 3.37
C GLN A 78 -1.24 -0.41 3.50
N MET A 79 -1.77 -0.24 4.73
CA MET A 79 -2.99 0.54 4.96
C MET A 79 -2.82 2.01 4.58
N LEU A 80 -1.69 2.62 4.94
CA LEU A 80 -1.39 4.01 4.55
C LEU A 80 -1.25 4.16 3.03
N ALA A 81 -0.61 3.20 2.36
CA ALA A 81 -0.49 3.18 0.91
C ALA A 81 -1.86 3.06 0.22
N LEU A 82 -2.76 2.19 0.72
CA LEU A 82 -4.13 2.06 0.25
C LEU A 82 -4.93 3.36 0.48
N GLN A 83 -4.81 3.98 1.65
CA GLN A 83 -5.46 5.26 1.94
C GLN A 83 -4.94 6.41 1.05
N ALA A 84 -3.64 6.38 0.71
CA ALA A 84 -3.05 7.37 -0.20
C ALA A 84 -3.51 7.19 -1.67
N GLN A 85 -3.83 5.96 -2.07
CA GLN A 85 -4.39 5.65 -3.40
C GLN A 85 -5.84 6.13 -3.55
N MET A 86 -6.59 6.21 -2.45
CA MET A 86 -7.94 6.77 -2.46
C MET A 86 -7.87 8.27 -2.18
N ASN A 87 -8.21 9.11 -3.16
CA ASN A 87 -8.32 10.55 -2.96
C ASN A 87 -9.55 10.88 -2.07
N PRO A 88 -9.38 11.17 -0.76
CA PRO A 88 -10.51 11.40 0.14
C PRO A 88 -11.38 12.56 -0.32
N HIS A 89 -10.78 13.57 -0.94
CA HIS A 89 -11.48 14.73 -1.46
C HIS A 89 -12.40 14.38 -2.64
N PHE A 90 -12.00 13.42 -3.50
CA PHE A 90 -12.88 12.90 -4.54
C PHE A 90 -14.12 12.23 -3.94
N LEU A 91 -13.95 11.37 -2.93
CA LEU A 91 -15.08 10.69 -2.28
C LEU A 91 -16.02 11.68 -1.60
N TYR A 92 -15.51 12.65 -0.84
CA TYR A 92 -16.35 13.68 -0.21
C TYR A 92 -17.16 14.49 -1.24
N ASN A 93 -16.50 14.89 -2.31
CA ASN A 93 -17.17 15.65 -3.37
C ASN A 93 -18.22 14.80 -4.10
N SER A 94 -17.93 13.54 -4.35
CA SER A 94 -18.87 12.61 -4.98
C SER A 94 -20.11 12.38 -4.12
N LEU A 95 -19.93 12.18 -2.80
CA LEU A 95 -21.05 12.04 -1.86
C LEU A 95 -21.90 13.30 -1.77
N ASN A 96 -21.29 14.48 -1.76
CA ASN A 96 -22.02 15.77 -1.79
C ASN A 96 -22.81 15.92 -3.09
N THR A 97 -22.23 15.54 -4.24
CA THR A 97 -22.93 15.59 -5.54
C THR A 97 -24.11 14.63 -5.56
N ILE A 98 -23.95 13.39 -5.03
CA ILE A 98 -25.05 12.42 -4.87
C ILE A 98 -26.16 13.01 -4.00
N GLY A 99 -25.84 13.65 -2.87
CA GLY A 99 -26.81 14.30 -1.99
C GLY A 99 -27.61 15.37 -2.72
N ALA A 100 -26.95 16.27 -3.44
CA ALA A 100 -27.60 17.33 -4.22
C ALA A 100 -28.51 16.75 -5.32
N MET A 101 -28.04 15.75 -6.08
CA MET A 101 -28.87 15.08 -7.10
C MET A 101 -30.08 14.36 -6.50
N ALA A 102 -29.94 13.77 -5.32
CA ALA A 102 -31.05 13.12 -4.62
C ALA A 102 -32.11 14.13 -4.17
N GLU A 103 -31.71 15.30 -3.69
CA GLU A 103 -32.62 16.41 -3.36
C GLU A 103 -33.36 16.95 -4.59
N GLU A 104 -32.70 16.94 -5.76
CA GLU A 104 -33.31 17.33 -7.04
C GLU A 104 -34.19 16.21 -7.64
N GLY A 105 -34.26 15.03 -7.03
CA GLY A 105 -35.06 13.88 -7.50
C GLY A 105 -34.45 13.12 -8.69
N MET A 106 -33.14 13.31 -8.95
CA MET A 106 -32.40 12.69 -10.07
C MET A 106 -31.97 11.24 -9.74
N ASN A 107 -32.93 10.36 -9.47
CA ASN A 107 -32.66 9.02 -8.95
C ASN A 107 -31.83 8.13 -9.89
N SER A 108 -31.99 8.28 -11.20
CA SER A 108 -31.22 7.51 -12.19
C SER A 108 -29.74 7.89 -12.18
N GLU A 109 -29.45 9.19 -12.11
CA GLU A 109 -28.12 9.75 -12.06
C GLU A 109 -27.42 9.37 -10.73
N VAL A 110 -28.15 9.43 -9.62
CA VAL A 110 -27.68 8.97 -8.31
C VAL A 110 -27.25 7.50 -8.38
N THR A 111 -28.12 6.63 -8.94
CA THR A 111 -27.83 5.20 -9.06
C THR A 111 -26.59 4.95 -9.93
N LYS A 112 -26.50 5.64 -11.06
CA LYS A 112 -25.35 5.53 -11.97
C LYS A 112 -24.06 5.99 -11.31
N MET A 113 -24.07 7.14 -10.65
CA MET A 113 -22.89 7.67 -9.95
C MET A 113 -22.42 6.73 -8.82
N CYS A 114 -23.34 6.11 -8.08
CA CYS A 114 -22.99 5.11 -7.07
C CYS A 114 -22.32 3.86 -7.70
N GLN A 115 -22.80 3.41 -8.85
CA GLN A 115 -22.21 2.29 -9.60
C GLN A 115 -20.80 2.65 -10.11
N ASP A 116 -20.64 3.84 -10.69
CA ASP A 116 -19.37 4.32 -11.21
C ASP A 116 -18.33 4.41 -10.08
N ILE A 117 -18.69 5.01 -8.94
CA ILE A 117 -17.80 5.09 -7.76
C ILE A 117 -17.46 3.69 -7.24
N THR A 118 -18.41 2.76 -7.20
CA THR A 118 -18.15 1.38 -6.78
C THR A 118 -17.15 0.70 -7.72
N SER A 119 -17.24 0.93 -9.02
CA SER A 119 -16.31 0.38 -10.01
C SER A 119 -14.91 0.99 -9.85
N ILE A 120 -14.83 2.31 -9.63
CA ILE A 120 -13.58 3.03 -9.32
C ILE A 120 -12.91 2.43 -8.07
N LEU A 121 -13.64 2.29 -6.98
CA LEU A 121 -13.10 1.73 -5.73
C LEU A 121 -12.65 0.28 -5.89
N ARG A 122 -13.38 -0.52 -6.67
CA ARG A 122 -13.00 -1.91 -6.96
C ARG A 122 -11.72 -2.00 -7.76
N TYR A 123 -11.52 -1.14 -8.75
CA TYR A 123 -10.30 -1.09 -9.53
C TYR A 123 -9.09 -0.73 -8.66
N ILE A 124 -9.22 0.29 -7.80
CA ILE A 124 -8.16 0.74 -6.87
C ILE A 124 -7.82 -0.37 -5.86
N SER A 125 -8.83 -1.07 -5.32
CA SER A 125 -8.65 -2.09 -4.27
C SER A 125 -8.31 -3.49 -4.80
N SER A 126 -8.25 -3.69 -6.11
CA SER A 126 -7.91 -5.00 -6.68
C SER A 126 -6.42 -5.29 -6.52
N ASP A 127 -6.10 -6.20 -5.59
CA ASP A 127 -4.72 -6.59 -5.22
C ASP A 127 -3.99 -7.46 -6.26
N LYS A 128 -4.63 -7.77 -7.40
CA LYS A 128 -4.13 -8.86 -8.24
C LYS A 128 -2.89 -8.54 -9.06
N GLU A 129 -2.67 -7.29 -9.46
CA GLU A 129 -1.48 -6.92 -10.25
C GLU A 129 -1.18 -5.43 -10.10
N SER A 130 0.09 -5.07 -9.99
CA SER A 130 0.55 -3.68 -10.01
C SER A 130 0.52 -3.06 -11.42
N VAL A 131 0.23 -3.90 -12.43
CA VAL A 131 0.21 -3.55 -13.86
C VAL A 131 -1.18 -3.84 -14.42
N SER A 132 -1.65 -2.97 -15.29
CA SER A 132 -2.92 -3.05 -16.02
C SER A 132 -2.66 -2.85 -17.52
N THR A 133 -3.65 -2.93 -18.37
CA THR A 133 -3.55 -2.48 -19.75
C THR A 133 -3.90 -0.99 -19.84
N VAL A 134 -3.46 -0.34 -20.91
CA VAL A 134 -3.84 1.06 -21.21
C VAL A 134 -5.35 1.18 -21.32
N GLU A 135 -6.03 0.21 -21.96
CA GLU A 135 -7.48 0.18 -22.08
C GLU A 135 -8.17 0.23 -20.72
N GLU A 136 -7.81 -0.69 -19.79
CA GLU A 136 -8.38 -0.76 -18.45
C GLU A 136 -8.15 0.53 -17.65
N GLU A 137 -6.96 1.12 -17.78
CA GLU A 137 -6.63 2.38 -17.12
C GLU A 137 -7.45 3.55 -17.68
N LEU A 138 -7.66 3.61 -19.01
CA LEU A 138 -8.48 4.63 -19.66
C LEU A 138 -9.98 4.48 -19.34
N GLU A 139 -10.50 3.25 -19.28
CA GLU A 139 -11.87 3.00 -18.82
C GLU A 139 -12.09 3.50 -17.40
N HIS A 140 -11.12 3.23 -16.52
CA HIS A 140 -11.14 3.73 -15.15
C HIS A 140 -11.11 5.27 -15.09
N CYS A 141 -10.25 5.89 -15.91
CA CYS A 141 -10.16 7.35 -16.04
C CYS A 141 -11.47 7.97 -16.55
N ASP A 142 -12.15 7.33 -17.49
CA ASP A 142 -13.43 7.78 -18.02
C ASP A 142 -14.54 7.76 -16.95
N LEU A 143 -14.60 6.70 -16.14
CA LEU A 143 -15.52 6.65 -15.00
C LEU A 143 -15.25 7.77 -14.00
N TYR A 144 -13.98 8.04 -13.69
CA TYR A 144 -13.61 9.16 -12.83
C TYR A 144 -14.05 10.51 -13.40
N LEU A 145 -13.73 10.77 -14.69
CA LEU A 145 -14.10 12.03 -15.36
C LEU A 145 -15.62 12.20 -15.50
N LYS A 146 -16.38 11.11 -15.70
CA LYS A 146 -17.86 11.14 -15.66
C LYS A 146 -18.37 11.61 -14.31
N CYS A 147 -17.84 11.10 -13.20
CA CYS A 147 -18.21 11.56 -11.86
C CYS A 147 -17.87 13.05 -11.65
N ILE A 148 -16.71 13.50 -12.11
CA ILE A 148 -16.29 14.90 -12.03
C ILE A 148 -17.19 15.80 -12.89
N LYS A 149 -17.56 15.35 -14.10
CA LYS A 149 -18.45 16.08 -15.00
C LYS A 149 -19.87 16.28 -14.42
N LEU A 150 -20.39 15.28 -13.69
CA LEU A 150 -21.67 15.46 -12.97
C LEU A 150 -21.64 16.62 -11.96
N ARG A 151 -20.49 16.85 -11.31
CA ARG A 151 -20.29 17.96 -10.39
C ARG A 151 -20.19 19.30 -11.09
N PHE A 152 -19.42 19.39 -12.18
CA PHE A 152 -19.11 20.66 -12.85
C PHE A 152 -20.02 20.94 -14.06
N LYS A 153 -20.85 19.97 -14.44
CA LYS A 153 -21.83 20.07 -15.54
C LYS A 153 -21.14 20.56 -16.83
N ASP A 154 -21.72 21.56 -17.48
CA ASP A 154 -21.24 22.12 -18.76
C ASP A 154 -19.91 22.91 -18.65
N SER A 155 -19.43 23.15 -17.42
CA SER A 155 -18.17 23.87 -17.20
C SER A 155 -16.94 23.00 -17.49
N LEU A 156 -17.08 21.68 -17.50
CA LEU A 156 -15.99 20.74 -17.79
C LEU A 156 -16.30 19.89 -19.01
N SER A 157 -15.37 19.87 -19.95
CA SER A 157 -15.35 18.94 -21.08
C SER A 157 -14.07 18.14 -21.09
N TYR A 158 -14.12 16.92 -21.62
CA TYR A 158 -12.94 16.10 -21.82
C TYR A 158 -13.08 15.22 -23.06
N GLU A 159 -11.95 14.80 -23.62
CA GLU A 159 -11.88 13.89 -24.76
C GLU A 159 -10.69 12.94 -24.67
N PHE A 160 -10.84 11.78 -25.27
CA PHE A 160 -9.78 10.80 -25.46
C PHE A 160 -9.45 10.68 -26.95
N ASP A 161 -8.18 10.72 -27.28
CA ASP A 161 -7.65 10.56 -28.64
C ASP A 161 -6.46 9.61 -28.54
N ILE A 162 -6.74 8.31 -28.64
CA ILE A 162 -5.79 7.24 -28.33
C ILE A 162 -5.70 6.30 -29.52
N ASP A 163 -4.48 6.04 -29.97
CA ASP A 163 -4.23 5.03 -31.01
C ASP A 163 -4.57 3.63 -30.50
N ASP A 164 -5.34 2.87 -31.26
CA ASP A 164 -5.79 1.52 -30.91
C ASP A 164 -4.63 0.58 -30.56
N GLU A 165 -3.47 0.76 -31.18
CA GLU A 165 -2.27 -0.04 -30.96
C GLU A 165 -1.72 0.08 -29.53
N LEU A 166 -2.11 1.10 -28.77
CA LEU A 166 -1.68 1.30 -27.38
C LEU A 166 -2.52 0.54 -26.37
N LEU A 167 -3.75 0.19 -26.72
CA LEU A 167 -4.76 -0.29 -25.75
C LEU A 167 -4.32 -1.54 -24.99
N ASP A 168 -3.64 -2.46 -25.66
CA ASP A 168 -3.16 -3.72 -25.06
C ASP A 168 -1.82 -3.60 -24.33
N LEU A 169 -1.17 -2.43 -24.37
CA LEU A 169 0.13 -2.26 -23.75
C LEU A 169 0.04 -2.23 -22.22
N PRO A 170 1.01 -2.86 -21.51
CA PRO A 170 1.05 -2.85 -20.06
C PRO A 170 1.47 -1.49 -19.51
N ILE A 171 0.73 -1.02 -18.51
CA ILE A 171 1.00 0.24 -17.78
C ILE A 171 0.83 0.02 -16.27
N PRO A 172 1.65 0.66 -15.41
CA PRO A 172 1.39 0.63 -13.97
C PRO A 172 0.04 1.26 -13.63
N LYS A 173 -0.76 0.60 -12.79
CA LYS A 173 -2.08 1.08 -12.37
C LYS A 173 -2.06 2.50 -11.84
N LEU A 174 -3.12 3.25 -12.09
CA LEU A 174 -3.35 4.61 -11.59
C LEU A 174 -2.36 5.67 -12.09
N CYS A 175 -1.53 5.38 -13.10
CA CYS A 175 -0.58 6.35 -13.61
C CYS A 175 -1.27 7.46 -14.41
N VAL A 176 -2.17 7.10 -15.33
CA VAL A 176 -2.95 8.07 -16.12
C VAL A 176 -3.94 8.80 -15.24
N GLN A 177 -4.60 8.09 -14.32
CA GLN A 177 -5.51 8.72 -13.36
C GLN A 177 -4.83 9.81 -12.55
N MET A 178 -3.62 9.59 -12.03
CA MET A 178 -2.90 10.60 -11.24
C MET A 178 -2.61 11.87 -12.05
N LEU A 179 -2.32 11.75 -13.36
CA LEU A 179 -2.16 12.89 -14.25
C LEU A 179 -3.48 13.64 -14.44
N ILE A 180 -4.57 12.93 -14.68
CA ILE A 180 -5.92 13.50 -14.82
C ILE A 180 -6.37 14.18 -13.53
N GLU A 181 -6.16 13.58 -12.35
CA GLU A 181 -6.46 14.20 -11.06
C GLU A 181 -5.70 15.51 -10.87
N ASN A 182 -4.42 15.55 -11.25
CA ASN A 182 -3.63 16.77 -11.21
C ASN A 182 -4.22 17.83 -12.16
N SER A 183 -4.53 17.47 -13.41
CA SER A 183 -5.14 18.39 -14.37
C SER A 183 -6.49 18.93 -13.86
N VAL A 184 -7.38 18.09 -13.35
CA VAL A 184 -8.65 18.53 -12.72
C VAL A 184 -8.40 19.49 -11.56
N LYS A 185 -7.45 19.15 -10.66
CA LYS A 185 -7.12 19.95 -9.48
C LYS A 185 -6.61 21.34 -9.84
N PHE A 186 -5.82 21.47 -10.91
CA PHE A 186 -5.21 22.74 -11.29
C PHE A 186 -6.11 23.55 -12.24
N VAL A 187 -6.75 22.92 -13.22
CA VAL A 187 -7.61 23.63 -14.16
C VAL A 187 -8.83 24.22 -13.44
N THR A 188 -9.41 23.54 -12.46
CA THR A 188 -10.57 24.05 -11.70
C THR A 188 -10.26 25.23 -10.78
N ARG A 189 -9.00 25.63 -10.65
CA ARG A 189 -8.59 26.88 -9.98
C ARG A 189 -8.69 28.09 -10.89
N THR A 190 -8.82 27.88 -12.19
CA THR A 190 -9.02 28.93 -13.20
C THR A 190 -10.51 29.14 -13.44
N GLN A 191 -10.87 30.12 -14.31
CA GLN A 191 -12.25 30.31 -14.73
C GLN A 191 -12.62 29.29 -15.83
N PRO A 192 -13.89 28.77 -15.78
CA PRO A 192 -14.36 27.88 -16.83
C PRO A 192 -14.56 28.66 -18.17
N PRO A 193 -14.66 27.97 -19.32
CA PRO A 193 -14.80 26.53 -19.47
C PRO A 193 -13.46 25.79 -19.32
N TRP A 194 -13.48 24.63 -18.65
CA TRP A 194 -12.32 23.76 -18.48
C TRP A 194 -12.36 22.63 -19.50
N HIS A 195 -11.18 22.33 -20.07
CA HIS A 195 -11.03 21.26 -21.04
C HIS A 195 -9.82 20.38 -20.70
N ILE A 196 -10.02 19.07 -20.71
CA ILE A 196 -8.98 18.07 -20.48
C ILE A 196 -8.94 17.15 -21.70
N ARG A 197 -7.77 16.99 -22.31
CA ARG A 197 -7.56 16.09 -23.43
C ARG A 197 -6.51 15.05 -23.08
N ILE A 198 -6.85 13.80 -23.31
CA ILE A 198 -5.98 12.66 -23.12
C ILE A 198 -5.62 12.14 -24.50
N GLU A 199 -4.36 12.22 -24.86
CA GLU A 199 -3.83 11.78 -26.16
C GLU A 199 -2.86 10.60 -25.94
N GLY A 200 -2.94 9.59 -26.82
CA GLY A 200 -2.00 8.47 -26.83
C GLY A 200 -1.58 8.17 -28.26
N TYR A 201 -0.28 8.12 -28.52
CA TYR A 201 0.27 7.88 -29.85
C TYR A 201 1.65 7.22 -29.79
N ILE A 202 2.07 6.62 -30.92
CA ILE A 202 3.40 6.05 -31.08
C ILE A 202 4.29 7.07 -31.80
N ASP A 203 5.44 7.38 -31.19
CA ASP A 203 6.46 8.23 -31.77
C ASP A 203 7.83 7.55 -31.71
N ASN A 204 8.41 7.23 -32.90
CA ASN A 204 9.77 6.68 -33.07
C ASN A 204 10.12 5.52 -32.12
N GLU A 205 9.35 4.44 -32.16
CA GLU A 205 9.48 3.24 -31.30
C GLU A 205 9.13 3.45 -29.81
N ARG A 206 8.64 4.62 -29.44
CA ARG A 206 8.13 4.91 -28.11
C ARG A 206 6.64 5.17 -28.18
N TRP A 207 5.92 4.77 -27.16
CA TRP A 207 4.55 5.17 -27.00
C TRP A 207 4.46 6.28 -25.95
N LEU A 208 3.52 7.20 -26.12
CA LEU A 208 3.29 8.32 -25.24
C LEU A 208 1.81 8.40 -24.88
N ILE A 209 1.53 8.68 -23.61
CA ILE A 209 0.22 9.14 -23.16
C ILE A 209 0.40 10.53 -22.57
N CYS A 210 -0.33 11.49 -23.09
CA CYS A 210 -0.28 12.89 -22.71
C CYS A 210 -1.62 13.33 -22.14
N VAL A 211 -1.62 13.95 -20.97
CA VAL A 211 -2.79 14.61 -20.39
C VAL A 211 -2.57 16.13 -20.52
N LYS A 212 -3.44 16.79 -21.25
CA LYS A 212 -3.40 18.25 -21.51
C LYS A 212 -4.62 18.91 -20.88
N ASP A 213 -4.41 20.03 -20.24
CA ASP A 213 -5.49 20.89 -19.75
C ASP A 213 -5.30 22.34 -20.25
N ASN A 214 -6.38 23.11 -20.20
CA ASN A 214 -6.36 24.53 -20.59
C ASN A 214 -6.15 25.49 -19.40
N GLY A 215 -5.51 24.99 -18.32
CA GLY A 215 -5.12 25.79 -17.16
C GLY A 215 -3.91 26.70 -17.40
N THR A 216 -3.38 27.24 -16.31
CA THR A 216 -2.22 28.16 -16.36
C THR A 216 -0.88 27.48 -16.62
N GLY A 217 -0.86 26.12 -16.64
CA GLY A 217 0.37 25.32 -16.74
C GLY A 217 1.19 25.33 -15.45
N PHE A 218 2.37 24.71 -15.52
CA PHE A 218 3.31 24.68 -14.39
C PHE A 218 4.14 25.95 -14.35
N ASP A 219 4.37 26.46 -13.16
CA ASP A 219 5.41 27.47 -12.93
C ASP A 219 6.79 26.88 -13.28
N ASN A 220 7.66 27.69 -13.90
CA ASN A 220 9.00 27.27 -14.27
C ASN A 220 9.81 26.75 -13.09
N SER A 221 9.64 27.34 -11.90
CA SER A 221 10.30 26.91 -10.67
C SER A 221 9.88 25.50 -10.26
N VAL A 222 8.61 25.14 -10.45
CA VAL A 222 8.07 23.80 -10.16
C VAL A 222 8.63 22.77 -11.15
N SER A 223 8.68 23.12 -12.44
CA SER A 223 9.23 22.25 -13.49
C SER A 223 10.72 21.94 -13.25
N GLU A 224 11.51 22.96 -12.87
CA GLU A 224 12.94 22.79 -12.57
C GLU A 224 13.15 21.97 -11.29
N HIS A 225 12.30 22.15 -10.29
CA HIS A 225 12.37 21.38 -9.05
C HIS A 225 12.06 19.90 -9.30
N LEU A 226 11.01 19.60 -10.06
CA LEU A 226 10.65 18.24 -10.44
C LEU A 226 11.77 17.55 -11.24
N ARG A 227 12.36 18.24 -12.22
CA ARG A 227 13.49 17.70 -13.00
C ARG A 227 14.67 17.35 -12.10
N ARG A 228 15.06 18.24 -11.19
CA ARG A 228 16.14 17.96 -10.23
C ARG A 228 15.86 16.73 -9.39
N GLN A 229 14.63 16.60 -8.85
CA GLN A 229 14.25 15.44 -8.07
C GLN A 229 14.28 14.13 -8.89
N MET A 230 13.85 14.17 -10.15
CA MET A 230 13.95 13.02 -11.06
C MET A 230 15.41 12.63 -11.32
N ASP A 231 16.30 13.62 -11.57
CA ASP A 231 17.74 13.39 -11.76
C ASP A 231 18.39 12.81 -10.49
N GLU A 232 17.99 13.27 -9.31
CA GLU A 232 18.44 12.73 -8.02
C GLU A 232 18.02 11.27 -7.85
N ILE A 233 16.77 10.92 -8.18
CA ILE A 233 16.26 9.54 -8.13
C ILE A 233 17.05 8.63 -9.08
N LEU A 234 17.32 9.07 -10.29
CA LEU A 234 18.13 8.31 -11.26
C LEU A 234 19.59 8.12 -10.82
N SER A 235 20.14 9.09 -10.09
CA SER A 235 21.55 9.06 -9.66
C SER A 235 21.77 8.33 -8.32
N CYS A 236 20.76 8.26 -7.46
CA CYS A 236 20.82 7.62 -6.16
C CYS A 236 20.11 6.27 -6.19
N SER A 237 20.82 5.19 -5.82
CA SER A 237 20.23 3.85 -5.65
C SER A 237 19.28 3.72 -4.46
N LEU A 238 19.01 4.81 -3.74
CA LEU A 238 18.10 4.86 -2.60
C LEU A 238 16.79 5.51 -3.05
N LEU A 239 15.70 4.74 -2.99
CA LEU A 239 14.36 5.26 -3.15
C LEU A 239 14.10 6.33 -2.08
N PRO A 240 13.72 7.57 -2.45
CA PRO A 240 13.36 8.58 -1.47
C PRO A 240 12.15 8.09 -0.67
N SER A 241 12.08 8.46 0.62
CA SER A 241 10.90 8.20 1.45
C SER A 241 9.68 8.80 0.76
N LEU A 242 8.71 7.96 0.40
CA LEU A 242 7.46 8.37 -0.22
C LEU A 242 6.75 9.37 0.73
N GLN A 243 6.82 10.66 0.43
CA GLN A 243 6.03 11.66 1.12
C GLN A 243 4.66 11.76 0.48
N LEU A 244 3.61 11.72 1.29
CA LEU A 244 2.22 11.60 0.86
C LEU A 244 1.63 12.89 0.25
N ASP A 245 2.26 14.06 0.44
CA ASP A 245 1.75 15.34 -0.03
C ASP A 245 2.62 15.95 -1.14
N GLY A 246 1.99 16.21 -2.29
CA GLY A 246 2.54 17.05 -3.37
C GLY A 246 3.34 16.35 -4.46
N MET A 247 3.54 15.03 -4.41
CA MET A 247 4.44 14.29 -5.29
C MET A 247 3.76 13.36 -6.32
N GLY A 248 2.54 13.64 -6.76
CA GLY A 248 1.83 12.78 -7.73
C GLY A 248 2.68 12.41 -8.96
N ILE A 249 3.37 13.38 -9.57
CA ILE A 249 4.20 13.15 -10.76
C ILE A 249 5.46 12.36 -10.44
N LEU A 250 6.12 12.60 -9.30
CA LEU A 250 7.29 11.81 -8.88
C LEU A 250 6.92 10.35 -8.55
N ASN A 251 5.75 10.13 -7.97
CA ASN A 251 5.26 8.77 -7.71
C ASN A 251 5.03 7.99 -9.01
N ILE A 252 4.54 8.66 -10.07
CA ILE A 252 4.45 8.05 -11.40
C ILE A 252 5.85 7.69 -11.91
N PHE A 253 6.79 8.64 -11.86
CA PHE A 253 8.17 8.45 -12.32
C PHE A 253 8.89 7.27 -11.62
N ILE A 254 8.65 7.06 -10.33
CA ILE A 254 9.25 5.94 -9.58
C ILE A 254 8.64 4.57 -9.98
N ARG A 255 7.40 4.57 -10.50
CA ARG A 255 6.71 3.34 -10.91
C ARG A 255 7.07 2.84 -12.30
N PHE A 256 7.56 3.74 -13.18
CA PHE A 256 8.08 3.44 -14.49
C PHE A 256 9.59 3.12 -14.44
#